data_f7b02149064c2c19e12c866720905ba7
#
_entry.id   f7b02149064c2c19e12c866720905ba7
#
_cell.length_a   1.000
_cell.length_b   1.000
_cell.length_c   1.000
_cell.angle_alpha   90.00
_cell.angle_beta   90.00
_cell.angle_gamma   90.00
#
_symmetry.space_group_name_H-M   'P 1'
#
loop_
_entity.id
_entity.type
_entity.pdbx_description
1 polymer ?
#
loop_
_entity_poly.entity_id
_entity_poly.type
_entity_poly.pdbx_seq_one_letter_code
_entity_poly.pdbx_strand_id
1 'polypeptide(L)'
;MIRHIVMWKFKESAEGATRAENVLKFKALLEGCRDLVPGTLHLEAGVAEPGLASTFDLVLIADFADQAALDGYQDHPEHLVVKQFAKLVAESRQCVDYVV
;
A
#
# COMPACT_ATOMS: atom_id res chain seq x y z
N MET A 1 -3.36 19.35 -1.34
CA MET A 1 -2.60 18.09 -1.16
C MET A 1 -3.13 17.00 -2.07
N ILE A 2 -2.33 15.98 -2.29
CA ILE A 2 -2.72 14.85 -3.12
C ILE A 2 -2.99 13.65 -2.23
N ARG A 3 -4.15 13.03 -2.40
CA ARG A 3 -4.47 11.76 -1.73
C ARG A 3 -4.25 10.62 -2.69
N HIS A 4 -3.43 9.67 -2.27
CA HIS A 4 -3.04 8.48 -3.00
C HIS A 4 -3.71 7.28 -2.34
N ILE A 5 -4.57 6.59 -3.07
CA ILE A 5 -5.29 5.42 -2.56
C ILE A 5 -4.95 4.23 -3.44
N VAL A 6 -4.51 3.16 -2.82
CA VAL A 6 -4.21 1.90 -3.52
C VAL A 6 -4.89 0.76 -2.78
N MET A 7 -5.45 -0.17 -3.54
CA MET A 7 -6.04 -1.39 -2.99
C MET A 7 -5.38 -2.60 -3.63
N TRP A 8 -5.18 -3.64 -2.86
CA TRP A 8 -4.63 -4.91 -3.34
C TRP A 8 -5.54 -6.07 -2.98
N LYS A 9 -5.69 -6.98 -3.95
CA LYS A 9 -6.26 -8.29 -3.74
C LYS A 9 -5.11 -9.29 -3.78
N PHE A 10 -5.02 -10.15 -2.78
CA PHE A 10 -3.89 -11.06 -2.61
C PHE A 10 -4.21 -12.45 -3.16
N LYS A 11 -3.16 -13.13 -3.63
CA LYS A 11 -3.21 -14.55 -3.98
C LYS A 11 -3.55 -15.36 -2.73
N GLU A 12 -4.22 -16.50 -2.91
CA GLU A 12 -4.57 -17.39 -1.82
C GLU A 12 -3.34 -17.85 -1.03
N SER A 13 -2.23 -18.10 -1.74
CA SER A 13 -0.91 -18.39 -1.16
C SER A 13 0.17 -17.91 -2.11
N ALA A 14 1.29 -17.46 -1.56
CA ALA A 14 2.45 -17.03 -2.32
C ALA A 14 3.66 -16.95 -1.39
N GLU A 15 4.85 -17.13 -1.94
CA GLU A 15 6.10 -17.00 -1.21
C GLU A 15 6.15 -17.87 0.05
N GLY A 16 5.55 -19.06 0.00
CA GLY A 16 5.53 -19.99 1.13
C GLY A 16 4.61 -19.59 2.28
N ALA A 17 3.70 -18.64 2.08
CA ALA A 17 2.82 -18.10 3.11
C ALA A 17 1.38 -18.01 2.64
N THR A 18 0.44 -17.97 3.57
CA THR A 18 -0.97 -17.78 3.30
C THR A 18 -1.29 -16.34 2.94
N ARG A 19 -2.48 -16.12 2.37
CA ARG A 19 -2.99 -14.76 2.12
C ARG A 19 -2.95 -13.92 3.39
N ALA A 20 -3.47 -14.42 4.49
CA ALA A 20 -3.52 -13.68 5.76
C ALA A 20 -2.13 -13.26 6.23
N GLU A 21 -1.16 -14.16 6.14
CA GLU A 21 0.22 -13.87 6.53
C GLU A 21 0.84 -12.81 5.62
N ASN A 22 0.63 -12.90 4.31
CA ASN A 22 1.15 -11.94 3.34
C ASN A 22 0.51 -10.56 3.49
N VAL A 23 -0.78 -10.50 3.78
CA VAL A 23 -1.48 -9.23 4.02
C VAL A 23 -0.88 -8.50 5.22
N LEU A 24 -0.66 -9.20 6.32
CA LEU A 24 -0.08 -8.60 7.54
C LEU A 24 1.37 -8.16 7.31
N LYS A 25 2.15 -8.96 6.60
CA LYS A 25 3.52 -8.59 6.25
C LYS A 25 3.56 -7.35 5.37
N PHE A 26 2.69 -7.29 4.36
CA PHE A 26 2.63 -6.14 3.46
C PHE A 26 2.17 -4.87 4.18
N LYS A 27 1.21 -4.99 5.08
CA LYS A 27 0.78 -3.87 5.93
C LYS A 27 1.95 -3.28 6.70
N ALA A 28 2.75 -4.14 7.34
CA ALA A 28 3.93 -3.68 8.09
C ALA A 28 4.96 -2.99 7.20
N LEU A 29 5.18 -3.52 5.99
CA LEU A 29 6.09 -2.91 5.02
C LEU A 29 5.60 -1.52 4.59
N LEU A 30 4.31 -1.36 4.34
CA LEU A 30 3.72 -0.06 3.99
C LEU A 30 3.84 0.94 5.13
N GLU A 31 3.55 0.53 6.34
CA GLU A 31 3.66 1.39 7.52
C GLU A 31 5.10 1.85 7.75
N GLY A 32 6.08 1.02 7.41
CA GLY A 32 7.50 1.38 7.43
C GLY A 32 7.88 2.48 6.45
N CYS A 33 7.01 2.80 5.48
CA CYS A 33 7.26 3.86 4.49
C CYS A 33 6.75 5.24 4.92
N ARG A 34 6.21 5.38 6.14
CA ARG A 34 5.56 6.61 6.58
C ARG A 34 6.47 7.84 6.54
N ASP A 35 7.73 7.67 6.87
CA ASP A 35 8.67 8.79 7.03
C ASP A 35 9.77 8.80 5.97
N LEU A 36 9.56 8.18 4.82
CA LEU A 36 10.59 8.08 3.78
C LEU A 36 10.89 9.40 3.09
N VAL A 37 9.88 10.24 2.87
CA VAL A 37 10.06 11.52 2.17
C VAL A 37 9.41 12.67 2.93
N PRO A 38 10.04 13.86 2.90
CA PRO A 38 9.40 15.08 3.37
C PRO A 38 8.12 15.33 2.56
N GLY A 39 7.10 15.86 3.21
CA GLY A 39 5.82 16.12 2.56
C GLY A 39 4.83 14.97 2.62
N THR A 40 5.17 13.85 3.24
CA THR A 40 4.20 12.81 3.59
C THR A 40 3.41 13.28 4.81
N LEU A 41 2.15 13.63 4.60
CA LEU A 41 1.31 14.21 5.66
C LEU A 41 0.54 13.16 6.45
N HIS A 42 0.22 12.04 5.80
CA HIS A 42 -0.53 10.94 6.41
C HIS A 42 -0.25 9.66 5.63
N LEU A 43 -0.17 8.55 6.33
CA LEU A 43 -0.09 7.23 5.72
C LEU A 43 -0.75 6.22 6.65
N GLU A 44 -1.74 5.50 6.14
CA GLU A 44 -2.36 4.41 6.86
C GLU A 44 -2.56 3.22 5.93
N ALA A 45 -2.46 2.03 6.50
CA ALA A 45 -2.76 0.79 5.81
C ALA A 45 -3.86 0.07 6.59
N GLY A 46 -4.94 -0.27 5.88
CA GLY A 46 -6.09 -0.94 6.46
C GLY A 46 -6.29 -2.33 5.88
N VAL A 47 -6.53 -3.31 6.74
CA VAL A 47 -6.82 -4.69 6.36
C VAL A 47 -8.33 -4.89 6.36
N ALA A 48 -8.86 -5.56 5.33
CA ALA A 48 -10.28 -5.87 5.25
C ALA A 48 -10.72 -6.67 6.49
N GLU A 49 -11.77 -6.19 7.14
CA GLU A 49 -12.32 -6.85 8.33
C GLU A 49 -13.18 -8.05 7.91
N PRO A 50 -12.96 -9.24 8.50
CA PRO A 50 -13.83 -10.38 8.23
C PRO A 50 -15.29 -10.06 8.58
N GLY A 51 -16.22 -10.53 7.76
CA GLY A 51 -17.65 -10.31 7.96
C GLY A 51 -18.21 -9.04 7.30
N LEU A 52 -17.35 -8.19 6.77
CA LEU A 52 -17.77 -7.04 5.96
C LEU A 52 -17.69 -7.38 4.46
N ALA A 53 -18.37 -6.60 3.63
CA ALA A 53 -18.52 -6.91 2.20
C ALA A 53 -17.36 -6.35 1.34
N SER A 54 -16.14 -6.44 1.82
CA SER A 54 -14.96 -5.99 1.07
C SER A 54 -14.63 -6.94 -0.07
N THR A 55 -14.21 -6.39 -1.21
CA THR A 55 -13.82 -7.18 -2.38
C THR A 55 -12.30 -7.21 -2.58
N PHE A 56 -11.57 -6.38 -1.83
CA PHE A 56 -10.10 -6.35 -1.80
C PHE A 56 -9.64 -6.55 -0.37
N ASP A 57 -8.36 -6.87 -0.19
CA ASP A 57 -7.84 -7.35 1.09
C ASP A 57 -7.15 -6.27 1.92
N LEU A 58 -6.56 -5.28 1.25
CA LEU A 58 -5.78 -4.25 1.92
C LEU A 58 -5.87 -2.93 1.17
N VAL A 59 -5.93 -1.81 1.91
CA VAL A 59 -5.94 -0.47 1.35
C VAL A 59 -4.78 0.34 1.94
N LEU A 60 -4.16 1.17 1.10
CA LEU A 60 -3.26 2.24 1.51
C LEU A 60 -3.95 3.56 1.24
N ILE A 61 -3.96 4.44 2.25
CA ILE A 61 -4.36 5.84 2.10
C ILE A 61 -3.18 6.69 2.53
N ALA A 62 -2.62 7.46 1.60
CA ALA A 62 -1.49 8.34 1.88
C ALA A 62 -1.73 9.73 1.33
N ASP A 63 -1.44 10.74 2.13
CA ASP A 63 -1.59 12.14 1.74
C ASP A 63 -0.22 12.78 1.60
N PHE A 64 -0.01 13.45 0.46
CA PHE A 64 1.25 14.14 0.15
C PHE A 64 0.98 15.62 -0.08
N ALA A 65 1.93 16.44 0.35
CA ALA A 65 1.80 17.90 0.24
C ALA A 65 1.64 18.37 -1.22
N ASP A 66 2.36 17.71 -2.14
CA ASP A 66 2.39 18.03 -3.56
C ASP A 66 2.81 16.83 -4.41
N GLN A 67 2.83 17.04 -5.72
CA GLN A 67 3.23 16.02 -6.70
C GLN A 67 4.67 15.56 -6.49
N ALA A 68 5.57 16.47 -6.15
CA ALA A 68 6.98 16.13 -5.96
C ALA A 68 7.16 15.16 -4.79
N ALA A 69 6.40 15.33 -3.70
CA ALA A 69 6.43 14.42 -2.56
C ALA A 69 5.90 13.04 -2.94
N LEU A 70 4.81 12.97 -3.70
CA LEU A 70 4.27 11.69 -4.20
C LEU A 70 5.29 11.00 -5.09
N ASP A 71 5.89 11.70 -6.04
CA ASP A 71 6.87 11.14 -6.96
C ASP A 71 8.11 10.63 -6.19
N GLY A 72 8.59 11.40 -5.22
CA GLY A 72 9.71 10.98 -4.38
C GLY A 72 9.40 9.73 -3.56
N TYR A 73 8.18 9.59 -3.07
CA TYR A 73 7.72 8.39 -2.38
C TYR A 73 7.70 7.19 -3.33
N GLN A 74 7.11 7.35 -4.51
CA GLN A 74 6.99 6.28 -5.51
C GLN A 74 8.35 5.74 -5.95
N ASP A 75 9.36 6.61 -6.07
CA ASP A 75 10.68 6.26 -6.58
C ASP A 75 11.69 5.93 -5.47
N HIS A 76 11.31 6.06 -4.20
CA HIS A 76 12.23 5.80 -3.09
C HIS A 76 12.69 4.34 -3.08
N PRO A 77 14.00 4.05 -2.89
CA PRO A 77 14.52 2.68 -2.91
C PRO A 77 13.79 1.74 -1.94
N GLU A 78 13.46 2.20 -0.75
CA GLU A 78 12.73 1.37 0.22
C GLU A 78 11.29 1.08 -0.23
N HIS A 79 10.64 2.00 -0.93
CA HIS A 79 9.32 1.77 -1.50
C HIS A 79 9.38 0.80 -2.68
N LEU A 80 10.47 0.80 -3.44
CA LEU A 80 10.66 -0.16 -4.54
C LEU A 80 10.71 -1.60 -4.02
N VAL A 81 11.30 -1.82 -2.85
CA VAL A 81 11.30 -3.15 -2.19
C VAL A 81 9.86 -3.59 -1.88
N VAL A 82 9.04 -2.66 -1.38
CA VAL A 82 7.62 -2.93 -1.10
C VAL A 82 6.87 -3.28 -2.38
N LYS A 83 7.13 -2.55 -3.47
CA LYS A 83 6.52 -2.84 -4.78
C LYS A 83 6.90 -4.22 -5.30
N GLN A 84 8.15 -4.64 -5.11
CA GLN A 84 8.59 -5.97 -5.51
C GLN A 84 7.85 -7.07 -4.76
N PHE A 85 7.68 -6.91 -3.45
CA PHE A 85 6.91 -7.86 -2.66
C PHE A 85 5.44 -7.91 -3.13
N ALA A 86 4.85 -6.76 -3.41
CA ALA A 86 3.49 -6.68 -3.92
C ALA A 86 3.30 -7.50 -5.21
N LYS A 87 4.26 -7.44 -6.13
CA LYS A 87 4.20 -8.20 -7.38
C LYS A 87 4.19 -9.71 -7.15
N LEU A 88 4.82 -10.18 -6.10
CA LEU A 88 4.90 -11.61 -5.78
C LEU A 88 3.62 -12.12 -5.12
N VAL A 89 2.96 -11.31 -4.31
CA VAL A 89 1.83 -11.76 -3.46
C VAL A 89 0.47 -11.25 -3.91
N ALA A 90 0.41 -10.17 -4.69
CA ALA A 90 -0.86 -9.58 -5.11
C ALA A 90 -1.37 -10.20 -6.40
N GLU A 91 -2.68 -10.46 -6.44
CA GLU A 91 -3.41 -10.90 -7.62
C GLU A 91 -3.84 -9.71 -8.47
N SER A 92 -4.26 -8.62 -7.83
CA SER A 92 -4.65 -7.41 -8.51
C SER A 92 -4.40 -6.17 -7.66
N ARG A 93 -4.27 -5.02 -8.33
CA ARG A 93 -4.01 -3.72 -7.71
C ARG A 93 -4.84 -2.67 -8.41
N GLN A 94 -5.46 -1.79 -7.65
CA GLN A 94 -6.19 -0.63 -8.15
C GLN A 94 -5.68 0.63 -7.45
N CYS A 95 -5.60 1.73 -8.18
CA CYS A 95 -5.06 2.98 -7.64
C CYS A 95 -5.87 4.17 -8.14
N VAL A 96 -6.05 5.16 -7.28
CA VAL A 96 -6.58 6.47 -7.66
C VAL A 96 -5.87 7.55 -6.85
N ASP A 97 -5.44 8.60 -7.54
CA ASP A 97 -4.86 9.78 -6.94
C ASP A 97 -5.75 10.97 -7.24
N TYR A 98 -6.00 11.81 -6.24
CA TYR A 98 -6.83 12.99 -6.44
C TYR A 98 -6.41 14.12 -5.51
N VAL A 99 -6.79 15.33 -5.88
CA VAL A 99 -6.51 16.54 -5.09
C VAL A 99 -7.61 16.73 -4.04
N VAL A 100 -7.19 16.91 -2.83
CA VAL A 100 -8.09 17.17 -1.71
C VAL A 100 -8.20 18.67 -1.46
#